data_0848f781d72cc57be949b199ac8276d9
#
_entry.id   0848f781d72cc57be949b199ac8276d9
#
_cell.length_a   1.000
_cell.length_b   1.000
_cell.length_c   1.000
_cell.angle_alpha   90.00
_cell.angle_beta   90.00
_cell.angle_gamma   90.00
#
_symmetry.space_group_name_H-M   'P 1'
#
loop_
_entity.id
_entity.type
_entity.pdbx_description
1 polymer ?
#
loop_
_entity_poly.entity_id
_entity_poly.type
_entity_poly.pdbx_seq_one_letter_code
_entity_poly.pdbx_strand_id
1 'polypeptide(L)'
;MSNLKTIVRGAYDIQKNRIQTGNRLVGNFKAKLGLAPSEKEDKLDKAGQIVLKNLRQSHKLLTDGVASFPRQSTFKGDEVISDYTELCLVDNYFELEEQEKSHFRRLSNILKDYPIYTEFLDGVMGVGPAMAGVIISEIDITKAEYPSSLHKYAGVDVASDGQGRSRRAEHLE
;
A
#
# COMPACT_ATOMS: atom_id res chain seq x y z
N MET A 1 17.38 -15.90 5.12
CA MET A 1 16.19 -15.06 5.30
C MET A 1 14.97 -15.94 5.25
N SER A 2 13.96 -15.73 6.12
CA SER A 2 12.75 -16.53 6.03
C SER A 2 11.95 -16.12 4.77
N ASN A 3 11.35 -17.10 4.09
CA ASN A 3 10.51 -16.86 2.91
C ASN A 3 9.39 -15.87 3.22
N LEU A 4 8.86 -15.88 4.46
CA LEU A 4 7.85 -14.93 4.93
C LEU A 4 8.31 -13.48 4.81
N LYS A 5 9.54 -13.17 5.22
CA LYS A 5 10.12 -11.81 5.11
C LYS A 5 10.16 -11.32 3.67
N THR A 6 10.53 -12.20 2.74
CA THR A 6 10.54 -11.87 1.31
C THR A 6 9.14 -11.56 0.78
N ILE A 7 8.13 -12.35 1.16
CA ILE A 7 6.73 -12.14 0.76
C ILE A 7 6.17 -10.85 1.34
N VAL A 8 6.44 -10.58 2.63
CA VAL A 8 6.00 -9.34 3.29
C VAL A 8 6.59 -8.11 2.59
N ARG A 9 7.91 -8.12 2.33
CA ARG A 9 8.57 -7.00 1.63
C ARG A 9 8.01 -6.80 0.22
N GLY A 10 7.83 -7.88 -0.53
CA GLY A 10 7.22 -7.81 -1.87
C GLY A 10 5.80 -7.22 -1.86
N ALA A 11 4.97 -7.54 -0.86
CA ALA A 11 3.64 -6.95 -0.71
C ALA A 11 3.70 -5.42 -0.48
N TYR A 12 4.64 -4.96 0.37
CA TYR A 12 4.85 -3.54 0.61
C TYR A 12 5.44 -2.79 -0.58
N ASP A 13 6.31 -3.43 -1.38
CA ASP A 13 6.84 -2.83 -2.60
C ASP A 13 5.72 -2.56 -3.62
N ILE A 14 4.80 -3.51 -3.80
CA ILE A 14 3.63 -3.33 -4.66
C ILE A 14 2.72 -2.23 -4.12
N GLN A 15 2.45 -2.21 -2.81
CA GLN A 15 1.68 -1.14 -2.18
C GLN A 15 2.30 0.23 -2.41
N LYS A 16 3.61 0.37 -2.23
CA LYS A 16 4.35 1.61 -2.49
C LYS A 16 4.21 2.06 -3.94
N ASN A 17 4.37 1.14 -4.89
CA ASN A 17 4.21 1.42 -6.31
C ASN A 17 2.79 1.88 -6.63
N ARG A 18 1.76 1.22 -6.09
CA ARG A 18 0.36 1.63 -6.27
C ARG A 18 0.11 3.03 -5.71
N ILE A 19 0.60 3.33 -4.50
CA ILE A 19 0.44 4.67 -3.90
C ILE A 19 1.09 5.74 -4.77
N GLN A 20 2.33 5.52 -5.22
CA GLN A 20 3.05 6.47 -6.07
C GLN A 20 2.34 6.69 -7.41
N THR A 21 1.90 5.59 -8.05
CA THR A 21 1.14 5.66 -9.32
C THR A 21 -0.19 6.37 -9.12
N GLY A 22 -0.91 6.07 -8.03
CA GLY A 22 -2.17 6.73 -7.70
C GLY A 22 -2.02 8.23 -7.45
N ASN A 23 -0.98 8.67 -6.76
CA ASN A 23 -0.72 10.08 -6.53
C ASN A 23 -0.44 10.83 -7.84
N ARG A 24 0.37 10.26 -8.74
CA ARG A 24 0.64 10.82 -10.07
C ARG A 24 -0.63 10.88 -10.91
N LEU A 25 -1.41 9.80 -10.92
CA LEU A 25 -2.68 9.72 -11.63
C LEU A 25 -3.65 10.81 -11.17
N VAL A 26 -3.86 10.90 -9.85
CA VAL A 26 -4.73 11.93 -9.26
C VAL A 26 -4.25 13.34 -9.57
N GLY A 27 -2.93 13.59 -9.51
CA GLY A 27 -2.34 14.88 -9.86
C GLY A 27 -2.65 15.27 -11.30
N ASN A 28 -2.47 14.36 -12.26
CA ASN A 28 -2.76 14.61 -13.67
C ASN A 28 -4.25 14.90 -13.92
N PHE A 29 -5.14 14.12 -13.32
CA PHE A 29 -6.59 14.31 -13.52
C PHE A 29 -7.15 15.51 -12.76
N LYS A 30 -6.59 15.88 -11.60
CA LYS A 30 -6.93 17.14 -10.94
C LYS A 30 -6.60 18.35 -11.82
N ALA A 31 -5.41 18.37 -12.41
CA ALA A 31 -4.99 19.42 -13.33
C ALA A 31 -5.91 19.53 -14.55
N LYS A 32 -6.29 18.38 -15.14
CA LYS A 32 -7.23 18.31 -16.26
C LYS A 32 -8.62 18.86 -15.88
N LEU A 33 -9.08 18.61 -14.66
CA LEU A 33 -10.38 19.09 -14.16
C LEU A 33 -10.31 20.52 -13.60
N GLY A 34 -9.16 21.21 -13.69
CA GLY A 34 -8.98 22.55 -13.14
C GLY A 34 -8.99 22.61 -11.61
N LEU A 35 -8.75 21.49 -10.94
CA LEU A 35 -8.70 21.39 -9.49
C LEU A 35 -7.29 21.73 -8.99
N ALA A 36 -7.22 22.38 -7.84
CA ALA A 36 -5.94 22.72 -7.23
C ALA A 36 -5.13 21.46 -6.86
N PRO A 37 -3.79 21.47 -7.03
CA PRO A 37 -2.93 20.39 -6.53
C PRO A 37 -3.05 20.26 -5.02
N SER A 38 -2.82 19.05 -4.50
CA SER A 38 -2.84 18.80 -3.05
C SER A 38 -1.66 19.50 -2.37
N GLU A 39 -1.88 20.15 -1.23
CA GLU A 39 -0.81 20.78 -0.44
C GLU A 39 0.23 19.76 0.09
N LYS A 40 -0.14 18.47 0.14
CA LYS A 40 0.76 17.36 0.51
C LYS A 40 0.59 16.22 -0.48
N GLU A 41 1.62 15.96 -1.26
CA GLU A 41 1.67 14.88 -2.27
C GLU A 41 1.43 13.48 -1.69
N ASP A 42 1.67 13.27 -0.39
CA ASP A 42 1.60 11.96 0.27
C ASP A 42 0.20 11.57 0.75
N LYS A 43 -0.78 12.47 0.69
CA LYS A 43 -2.13 12.19 1.19
C LYS A 43 -3.18 12.41 0.10
N LEU A 44 -3.92 11.34 -0.17
CA LEU A 44 -5.10 11.40 -1.01
C LEU A 44 -6.19 12.19 -0.27
N ASP A 45 -6.37 13.46 -0.64
CA ASP A 45 -7.42 14.31 -0.10
C ASP A 45 -8.81 13.88 -0.59
N LYS A 46 -9.87 14.51 -0.06
CA LYS A 46 -11.24 14.18 -0.46
C LYS A 46 -11.49 14.38 -1.96
N ALA A 47 -10.88 15.41 -2.56
CA ALA A 47 -11.01 15.67 -4.00
C ALA A 47 -10.32 14.54 -4.81
N GLY A 48 -9.14 14.10 -4.39
CA GLY A 48 -8.44 12.97 -5.01
C GLY A 48 -9.23 11.66 -4.92
N GLN A 49 -9.94 11.42 -3.82
CA GLN A 49 -10.81 10.24 -3.68
C GLN A 49 -11.99 10.29 -4.67
N ILE A 50 -12.58 11.47 -4.89
CA ILE A 50 -13.63 11.67 -5.87
C ILE A 50 -13.08 11.43 -7.28
N VAL A 51 -11.91 11.96 -7.60
CA VAL A 51 -11.24 11.71 -8.89
C VAL A 51 -11.06 10.22 -9.12
N LEU A 52 -10.48 9.48 -8.16
CA LEU A 52 -10.30 8.03 -8.30
C LEU A 52 -11.62 7.27 -8.45
N LYS A 53 -12.68 7.69 -7.77
CA LYS A 53 -14.00 7.10 -7.93
C LYS A 53 -14.55 7.30 -9.34
N ASN A 54 -14.43 8.51 -9.89
CA ASN A 54 -14.90 8.81 -11.25
C ASN A 54 -14.07 8.05 -12.29
N LEU A 55 -12.74 7.98 -12.11
CA LEU A 55 -11.86 7.19 -12.97
C LEU A 55 -12.23 5.71 -12.96
N ARG A 56 -12.57 5.14 -11.80
CA ARG A 56 -12.99 3.74 -11.68
C ARG A 56 -14.29 3.48 -12.43
N GLN A 57 -15.25 4.40 -12.35
CA GLN A 57 -16.52 4.26 -13.08
C GLN A 57 -16.30 4.34 -14.59
N SER A 58 -15.55 5.33 -15.06
CA SER A 58 -15.21 5.50 -16.46
C SER A 58 -14.43 4.30 -17.00
N HIS A 59 -13.36 3.89 -16.33
CA HIS A 59 -12.57 2.73 -16.71
C HIS A 59 -13.44 1.47 -16.85
N LYS A 60 -14.32 1.24 -15.89
CA LYS A 60 -15.24 0.10 -15.92
C LYS A 60 -16.16 0.16 -17.15
N LEU A 61 -16.75 1.33 -17.44
CA LEU A 61 -17.61 1.48 -18.62
C LEU A 61 -16.88 1.26 -19.94
N LEU A 62 -15.61 1.66 -19.99
CA LEU A 62 -14.78 1.54 -21.20
C LEU A 62 -14.18 0.13 -21.40
N THR A 63 -14.09 -0.67 -20.33
CA THR A 63 -13.46 -2.01 -20.36
C THR A 63 -14.43 -3.15 -20.09
N ASP A 64 -15.61 -2.92 -19.51
CA ASP A 64 -16.60 -3.97 -19.25
C ASP A 64 -17.25 -4.45 -20.55
N GLY A 65 -17.39 -5.76 -20.67
CA GLY A 65 -18.09 -6.39 -21.79
C GLY A 65 -17.29 -6.45 -23.09
N VAL A 66 -16.03 -6.01 -23.12
CA VAL A 66 -15.12 -6.19 -24.25
C VAL A 66 -14.30 -7.46 -24.10
N ALA A 67 -14.19 -8.25 -25.16
CA ALA A 67 -13.45 -9.51 -25.17
C ALA A 67 -11.93 -9.34 -24.97
N SER A 68 -11.42 -8.12 -25.18
CA SER A 68 -10.01 -7.75 -24.99
C SER A 68 -9.90 -6.27 -24.67
N PHE A 69 -8.81 -5.89 -23.99
CA PHE A 69 -8.50 -4.48 -23.72
C PHE A 69 -8.60 -3.63 -25.00
N PRO A 70 -9.18 -2.42 -24.94
CA PRO A 70 -9.35 -1.56 -26.12
C PRO A 70 -8.04 -1.29 -26.84
N ARG A 71 -8.09 -1.21 -28.19
CA ARG A 71 -6.93 -0.86 -29.01
C ARG A 71 -6.89 0.64 -29.26
N GLN A 72 -5.70 1.22 -29.31
CA GLN A 72 -5.49 2.64 -29.56
C GLN A 72 -6.25 3.14 -30.81
N SER A 73 -6.24 2.36 -31.88
CA SER A 73 -6.86 2.75 -33.18
C SER A 73 -8.39 2.81 -33.15
N THR A 74 -9.03 2.14 -32.19
CA THR A 74 -10.49 2.03 -32.08
C THR A 74 -11.04 2.64 -30.81
N PHE A 75 -10.17 3.11 -29.92
CA PHE A 75 -10.56 3.66 -28.64
C PHE A 75 -11.36 4.96 -28.83
N LYS A 76 -12.54 4.99 -28.23
CA LYS A 76 -13.35 6.20 -28.08
C LYS A 76 -13.46 6.46 -26.59
N GLY A 77 -12.81 7.52 -26.14
CA GLY A 77 -12.85 7.94 -24.74
C GLY A 77 -14.23 8.47 -24.34
N ASP A 78 -14.34 8.79 -23.08
CA ASP A 78 -15.48 9.53 -22.51
C ASP A 78 -15.00 10.90 -21.98
N GLU A 79 -15.87 11.60 -21.23
CA GLU A 79 -15.56 12.91 -20.64
C GLU A 79 -14.44 12.85 -19.59
N VAL A 80 -14.24 11.70 -18.95
CA VAL A 80 -13.27 11.51 -17.87
C VAL A 80 -11.94 10.97 -18.42
N ILE A 81 -12.01 9.88 -19.20
CA ILE A 81 -10.85 9.24 -19.86
C ILE A 81 -10.97 9.51 -21.36
N SER A 82 -10.37 10.61 -21.83
CA SER A 82 -10.59 11.12 -23.18
C SER A 82 -9.69 10.50 -24.24
N ASP A 83 -8.54 9.99 -23.86
CA ASP A 83 -7.59 9.40 -24.80
C ASP A 83 -7.05 8.04 -24.32
N TYR A 84 -6.39 7.32 -25.24
CA TYR A 84 -5.86 5.99 -24.97
C TYR A 84 -4.73 5.96 -23.97
N THR A 85 -3.93 7.04 -23.89
CA THR A 85 -2.82 7.14 -22.90
C THR A 85 -3.38 7.26 -21.51
N GLU A 86 -4.43 8.05 -21.33
CA GLU A 86 -5.16 8.16 -20.05
C GLU A 86 -5.74 6.80 -19.64
N LEU A 87 -6.35 6.07 -20.58
CA LEU A 87 -6.85 4.72 -20.30
C LEU A 87 -5.74 3.80 -19.80
N CYS A 88 -4.60 3.78 -20.47
CA CYS A 88 -3.46 2.94 -20.06
C CYS A 88 -2.92 3.33 -18.68
N LEU A 89 -2.87 4.63 -18.36
CA LEU A 89 -2.44 5.09 -17.03
C LEU A 89 -3.41 4.66 -15.93
N VAL A 90 -4.70 4.75 -16.19
CA VAL A 90 -5.75 4.34 -15.26
C VAL A 90 -5.76 2.82 -15.07
N ASP A 91 -5.63 2.06 -16.15
CA ASP A 91 -5.57 0.61 -16.14
C ASP A 91 -4.38 0.11 -15.32
N ASN A 92 -3.18 0.64 -15.56
CA ASN A 92 -1.98 0.31 -14.79
C ASN A 92 -2.17 0.53 -13.26
N TYR A 93 -2.87 1.59 -12.87
CA TYR A 93 -3.18 1.81 -11.45
C TYR A 93 -4.11 0.73 -10.89
N PHE A 94 -5.15 0.33 -11.61
CA PHE A 94 -6.08 -0.69 -11.15
C PHE A 94 -5.46 -2.09 -11.17
N GLU A 95 -4.59 -2.38 -12.13
CA GLU A 95 -3.79 -3.62 -12.11
C GLU A 95 -2.91 -3.71 -10.84
N LEU A 96 -2.21 -2.62 -10.48
CA LEU A 96 -1.42 -2.56 -9.24
C LEU A 96 -2.30 -2.74 -7.98
N GLU A 97 -3.51 -2.18 -7.98
CA GLU A 97 -4.46 -2.36 -6.88
C GLU A 97 -4.90 -3.82 -6.73
N GLU A 98 -5.19 -4.51 -7.82
CA GLU A 98 -5.55 -5.94 -7.80
C GLU A 98 -4.36 -6.82 -7.41
N GLN A 99 -3.16 -6.50 -7.89
CA GLN A 99 -1.93 -7.17 -7.47
C GLN A 99 -1.70 -7.02 -5.96
N GLU A 100 -1.83 -5.81 -5.40
CA GLU A 100 -1.72 -5.56 -3.97
C GLU A 100 -2.72 -6.40 -3.17
N LYS A 101 -4.01 -6.39 -3.54
CA LYS A 101 -5.04 -7.20 -2.90
C LYS A 101 -4.71 -8.69 -2.95
N SER A 102 -4.24 -9.17 -4.10
CA SER A 102 -3.83 -10.56 -4.28
C SER A 102 -2.66 -10.94 -3.36
N HIS A 103 -1.64 -10.07 -3.25
CA HIS A 103 -0.48 -10.31 -2.39
C HIS A 103 -0.87 -10.33 -0.91
N PHE A 104 -1.67 -9.39 -0.44
CA PHE A 104 -2.11 -9.39 0.95
C PHE A 104 -3.05 -10.58 1.28
N ARG A 105 -3.86 -11.03 0.32
CA ARG A 105 -4.67 -12.25 0.48
C ARG A 105 -3.78 -13.50 0.62
N ARG A 106 -2.74 -13.61 -0.20
CA ARG A 106 -1.76 -14.71 -0.10
C ARG A 106 -1.01 -14.66 1.22
N LEU A 107 -0.57 -13.46 1.65
CA LEU A 107 0.08 -13.25 2.95
C LEU A 107 -0.85 -13.70 4.10
N SER A 108 -2.12 -13.27 4.09
CA SER A 108 -3.12 -13.69 5.09
C SER A 108 -3.26 -15.22 5.17
N ASN A 109 -3.24 -15.91 4.02
CA ASN A 109 -3.32 -17.36 4.01
C ASN A 109 -2.06 -18.03 4.59
N ILE A 110 -0.87 -17.51 4.26
CA ILE A 110 0.41 -18.03 4.78
C ILE A 110 0.50 -17.83 6.30
N LEU A 111 -0.01 -16.70 6.81
CA LEU A 111 0.03 -16.41 8.24
C LEU A 111 -0.78 -17.39 9.09
N LYS A 112 -1.76 -18.08 8.51
CA LYS A 112 -2.53 -19.11 9.20
C LYS A 112 -1.70 -20.31 9.65
N ASP A 113 -0.54 -20.52 9.05
CA ASP A 113 0.41 -21.58 9.44
C ASP A 113 1.25 -21.18 10.68
N TYR A 114 1.10 -19.95 11.16
CA TYR A 114 1.82 -19.43 12.33
C TYR A 114 0.89 -19.35 13.55
N PRO A 115 1.11 -20.19 14.60
CA PRO A 115 0.25 -20.18 15.80
C PRO A 115 0.13 -18.81 16.46
N ILE A 116 1.21 -18.03 16.50
CA ILE A 116 1.17 -16.67 17.06
C ILE A 116 0.20 -15.74 16.31
N TYR A 117 -0.02 -15.98 15.02
CA TYR A 117 -1.02 -15.23 14.27
C TYR A 117 -2.43 -15.68 14.66
N THR A 118 -2.72 -16.97 14.55
CA THR A 118 -4.07 -17.51 14.74
C THR A 118 -4.55 -17.46 16.19
N GLU A 119 -3.64 -17.59 17.16
CA GLU A 119 -3.98 -17.63 18.58
C GLU A 119 -3.94 -16.26 19.26
N PHE A 120 -3.22 -15.28 18.70
CA PHE A 120 -3.02 -14.00 19.34
C PHE A 120 -3.21 -12.79 18.41
N LEU A 121 -2.37 -12.65 17.35
CA LEU A 121 -2.32 -11.42 16.56
C LEU A 121 -3.59 -11.11 15.78
N ASP A 122 -4.31 -12.14 15.30
CA ASP A 122 -5.58 -12.01 14.56
C ASP A 122 -6.70 -11.42 15.44
N GLY A 123 -6.64 -11.64 16.74
CA GLY A 123 -7.57 -11.07 17.71
C GLY A 123 -7.24 -9.64 18.16
N VAL A 124 -6.08 -9.09 17.81
CA VAL A 124 -5.64 -7.77 18.27
C VAL A 124 -6.22 -6.69 17.36
N MET A 125 -7.05 -5.82 17.94
CA MET A 125 -7.65 -4.71 17.18
C MET A 125 -6.58 -3.83 16.51
N GLY A 126 -6.70 -3.65 15.19
CA GLY A 126 -5.77 -2.87 14.39
C GLY A 126 -4.58 -3.66 13.82
N VAL A 127 -4.40 -4.91 14.21
CA VAL A 127 -3.34 -5.77 13.67
C VAL A 127 -3.93 -6.63 12.54
N GLY A 128 -3.84 -6.12 11.31
CA GLY A 128 -4.20 -6.91 10.12
C GLY A 128 -3.03 -7.79 9.63
N PRO A 129 -3.26 -8.61 8.58
CA PRO A 129 -2.26 -9.52 8.02
C PRO A 129 -0.94 -8.85 7.64
N ALA A 130 -0.99 -7.62 7.14
CA ALA A 130 0.19 -6.85 6.77
C ALA A 130 1.09 -6.58 7.99
N MET A 131 0.51 -6.06 9.09
CA MET A 131 1.23 -5.76 10.31
C MET A 131 1.69 -7.04 11.02
N ALA A 132 0.85 -8.05 11.11
CA ALA A 132 1.22 -9.36 11.66
C ALA A 132 2.40 -9.98 10.89
N GLY A 133 2.38 -9.91 9.57
CA GLY A 133 3.48 -10.37 8.72
C GLY A 133 4.80 -9.67 9.03
N VAL A 134 4.78 -8.34 9.23
CA VAL A 134 5.97 -7.58 9.64
C VAL A 134 6.46 -8.03 11.01
N ILE A 135 5.56 -8.10 12.01
CA ILE A 135 5.92 -8.52 13.37
C ILE A 135 6.61 -9.89 13.36
N ILE A 136 5.98 -10.89 12.71
CA ILE A 136 6.51 -12.27 12.68
C ILE A 136 7.80 -12.38 11.87
N SER A 137 7.96 -11.61 10.80
CA SER A 137 9.10 -11.74 9.89
C SER A 137 10.32 -10.91 10.27
N GLU A 138 10.14 -9.79 10.96
CA GLU A 138 11.23 -8.85 11.30
C GLU A 138 11.70 -8.99 12.75
N ILE A 139 10.85 -9.48 13.67
CA ILE A 139 11.20 -9.64 15.07
C ILE A 139 11.74 -11.06 15.32
N ASP A 140 12.98 -11.14 15.73
CA ASP A 140 13.56 -12.38 16.24
C ASP A 140 13.35 -12.42 17.76
N ILE A 141 12.30 -13.14 18.18
CA ILE A 141 11.92 -13.22 19.60
C ILE A 141 13.01 -13.87 20.46
N THR A 142 13.90 -14.67 19.87
CA THR A 142 15.00 -15.30 20.61
C THR A 142 16.06 -14.29 21.06
N LYS A 143 16.09 -13.12 20.41
CA LYS A 143 16.98 -12.00 20.77
C LYS A 143 16.29 -10.96 21.66
N ALA A 144 14.99 -11.09 21.88
CA ALA A 144 14.21 -10.18 22.68
C ALA A 144 13.91 -10.80 24.05
N GLU A 145 14.94 -10.90 24.89
CA GLU A 145 14.85 -11.50 26.24
C GLU A 145 13.88 -10.76 27.16
N TYR A 146 13.72 -9.43 26.95
CA TYR A 146 12.81 -8.58 27.71
C TYR A 146 11.93 -7.71 26.81
N PRO A 147 10.72 -7.31 27.23
CA PRO A 147 9.87 -6.38 26.48
C PRO A 147 10.57 -5.07 26.09
N SER A 148 11.49 -4.58 26.96
CA SER A 148 12.28 -3.37 26.68
C SER A 148 13.20 -3.54 25.44
N SER A 149 13.61 -4.76 25.10
CA SER A 149 14.39 -5.03 23.89
C SER A 149 13.56 -4.74 22.63
N LEU A 150 12.26 -5.06 22.66
CA LEU A 150 11.33 -4.73 21.57
C LEU A 150 11.10 -3.23 21.44
N HIS A 151 10.98 -2.52 22.57
CA HIS A 151 10.85 -1.05 22.57
C HIS A 151 12.09 -0.38 21.96
N LYS A 152 13.30 -0.85 22.32
CA LYS A 152 14.54 -0.36 21.72
C LYS A 152 14.61 -0.66 20.22
N TYR A 153 14.26 -1.87 19.82
CA TYR A 153 14.24 -2.24 18.39
C TYR A 153 13.25 -1.37 17.59
N ALA A 154 12.07 -1.11 18.15
CA ALA A 154 11.06 -0.26 17.53
C ALA A 154 11.42 1.25 17.56
N GLY A 155 12.44 1.63 18.34
CA GLY A 155 12.85 3.03 18.53
C GLY A 155 11.84 3.87 19.31
N VAL A 156 11.08 3.21 20.20
CA VAL A 156 10.10 3.84 21.11
C VAL A 156 10.51 3.74 22.56
N ASP A 157 11.78 3.43 22.82
CA ASP A 157 12.33 3.45 24.17
C ASP A 157 12.50 4.88 24.66
N VAL A 158 12.41 5.02 25.99
CA VAL A 158 12.56 6.30 26.69
C VAL A 158 13.92 6.28 27.40
N ALA A 159 14.70 7.35 27.22
CA ALA A 159 15.96 7.53 27.93
C ALA A 159 15.70 7.79 29.42
N SER A 160 16.74 7.69 30.25
CA SER A 160 16.66 7.95 31.70
C SER A 160 16.19 9.37 32.08
N ASP A 161 16.26 10.31 31.12
CA ASP A 161 15.76 11.68 31.23
C ASP A 161 14.25 11.82 30.95
N GLY A 162 13.56 10.71 30.65
CA GLY A 162 12.14 10.68 30.30
C GLY A 162 11.82 11.10 28.86
N GLN A 163 12.83 11.35 28.03
CA GLN A 163 12.63 11.74 26.63
C GLN A 163 12.77 10.54 25.68
N GLY A 164 11.93 10.50 24.66
CA GLY A 164 12.03 9.50 23.60
C GLY A 164 13.34 9.65 22.81
N ARG A 165 14.00 8.52 22.51
CA ARG A 165 15.24 8.53 21.74
C ARG A 165 14.95 8.70 20.24
N SER A 166 15.63 9.67 19.64
CA SER A 166 15.68 9.77 18.18
C SER A 166 16.54 8.64 17.60
N ARG A 167 16.10 8.00 16.51
CA ARG A 167 16.93 7.06 15.71
C ARG A 167 18.04 7.83 14.97
N ARG A 168 19.01 8.37 15.67
CA ARG A 168 20.23 8.86 15.04
C ARG A 168 21.21 7.72 14.88
N ALA A 169 22.04 7.76 13.83
CA ALA A 169 23.06 6.74 13.55
C ALA A 169 24.01 6.47 14.74
N GLU A 170 24.18 7.45 15.60
CA GLU A 170 24.97 7.42 16.84
C GLU A 170 24.45 6.44 17.92
N HIS A 171 23.25 5.88 17.74
CA HIS A 171 22.60 4.96 18.69
C HIS A 171 22.44 3.55 18.13
N LEU A 172 23.08 3.24 17.00
CA LEU A 172 23.02 1.94 16.33
C LEU A 172 24.26 1.07 16.58
N GLU A 173 25.16 1.46 17.50
CA GLU A 173 26.27 0.66 17.97
C GLU A 173 25.87 -0.35 19.06
#